data_b42d469a171cd0671fe87e21acfe7880
#
_entry.id   b42d469a171cd0671fe87e21acfe7880
#
_cell.length_a   1.000
_cell.length_b   1.000
_cell.length_c   1.000
_cell.angle_alpha   90.00
_cell.angle_beta   90.00
_cell.angle_gamma   90.00
#
_symmetry.space_group_name_H-M   'P 1'
#
loop_
_entity.id
_entity.type
_entity.pdbx_description
1 polymer ?
#
loop_
_entity_poly.entity_id
_entity_poly.type
_entity_poly.pdbx_seq_one_letter_code
_entity_poly.pdbx_strand_id
1 'polypeptide(L)'
;TQRIRINSSIAILPLQHPIVTAKALATLDWMSSGRITATFGVGWLEKEFEILGVPFHERGRMSDEYLAAIIELWTNESPVFQGKYVSFENVAFEPKPVQKPHLPIWMGGDSDAALRRAARFASGWWPFLTKPQDIGARIAFIKSQPTWKGGALEVMYGLATSRVGEGHVVVDDQSTNALHHRQL
;
A
#
# COMPACT_ATOMS: atom_id res chain seq x y z
N THR A 1 -2.67 23.10 -1.42
CA THR A 1 -3.64 22.55 -0.48
C THR A 1 -2.94 22.04 0.77
N GLN A 2 -3.57 22.21 1.92
CA GLN A 2 -3.07 21.76 3.22
C GLN A 2 -3.88 20.57 3.79
N ARG A 3 -4.97 20.19 3.11
CA ARG A 3 -5.94 19.20 3.63
C ARG A 3 -6.02 17.92 2.83
N ILE A 4 -5.72 17.96 1.54
CA ILE A 4 -5.83 16.80 0.64
C ILE A 4 -4.69 15.83 0.93
N ARG A 5 -5.03 14.56 1.13
CA ARG A 5 -4.05 13.45 1.19
C ARG A 5 -3.54 13.15 -0.22
N ILE A 6 -2.30 12.70 -0.28
CA ILE A 6 -1.61 12.38 -1.53
C ILE A 6 -1.31 10.88 -1.51
N ASN A 7 -1.74 10.18 -2.55
CA ASN A 7 -1.58 8.75 -2.65
C ASN A 7 -0.76 8.37 -3.90
N SER A 8 0.20 7.45 -3.74
CA SER A 8 0.92 6.84 -4.86
C SER A 8 0.07 5.72 -5.48
N SER A 9 -0.67 6.01 -6.49
CA SER A 9 -1.70 5.13 -7.03
C SER A 9 -1.28 4.46 -8.36
N ILE A 10 -0.70 3.36 -8.40
CA ILE A 10 -0.10 2.39 -7.47
C ILE A 10 1.41 2.30 -7.75
N ALA A 11 2.26 2.21 -6.75
CA ALA A 11 3.66 1.89 -6.96
C ALA A 11 3.85 0.36 -7.03
N ILE A 12 4.47 -0.14 -8.10
CA ILE A 12 4.79 -1.56 -8.25
C ILE A 12 6.07 -1.84 -7.44
N LEU A 13 5.88 -2.32 -6.23
CA LEU A 13 6.96 -2.37 -5.24
C LEU A 13 8.17 -3.22 -5.68
N PRO A 14 8.01 -4.42 -6.27
CA PRO A 14 9.17 -5.23 -6.67
C PRO A 14 10.05 -4.59 -7.74
N LEU A 15 9.52 -3.62 -8.49
CA LEU A 15 10.27 -2.91 -9.53
C LEU A 15 11.07 -1.72 -8.98
N GLN A 16 11.04 -1.49 -7.66
CA GLN A 16 11.69 -0.37 -7.02
C GLN A 16 12.58 -0.86 -5.87
N HIS A 17 13.74 -0.23 -5.70
CA HIS A 17 14.61 -0.58 -4.58
C HIS A 17 14.00 -0.11 -3.25
N PRO A 18 13.79 -0.97 -2.25
CA PRO A 18 13.01 -0.65 -1.05
C PRO A 18 13.62 0.49 -0.22
N ILE A 19 14.94 0.57 -0.12
CA ILE A 19 15.62 1.66 0.62
C ILE A 19 15.37 3.01 -0.06
N VAL A 20 15.45 3.06 -1.39
CA VAL A 20 15.19 4.29 -2.15
C VAL A 20 13.72 4.70 -2.03
N THR A 21 12.82 3.73 -2.14
CA THR A 21 11.37 3.95 -1.98
C THR A 21 11.03 4.44 -0.58
N ALA A 22 11.61 3.82 0.45
CA ALA A 22 11.42 4.26 1.83
C ALA A 22 11.88 5.71 2.03
N LYS A 23 13.05 6.06 1.49
CA LYS A 23 13.60 7.42 1.58
C LYS A 23 12.72 8.44 0.88
N ALA A 24 12.32 8.16 -0.35
CA ALA A 24 11.47 9.06 -1.12
C ALA A 24 10.13 9.33 -0.41
N LEU A 25 9.45 8.28 0.05
CA LEU A 25 8.16 8.40 0.72
C LEU A 25 8.27 9.10 2.08
N ALA A 26 9.29 8.82 2.88
CA ALA A 26 9.53 9.53 4.14
C ALA A 26 9.81 11.03 3.91
N THR A 27 10.58 11.36 2.88
CA THR A 27 10.84 12.76 2.50
C THR A 27 9.56 13.46 2.05
N LEU A 28 8.75 12.81 1.20
CA LEU A 28 7.47 13.36 0.77
C LEU A 28 6.48 13.53 1.93
N ASP A 29 6.49 12.59 2.87
CA ASP A 29 5.66 12.68 4.08
C ASP A 29 6.06 13.90 4.91
N TRP A 30 7.34 14.11 5.09
CA TRP A 30 7.87 15.28 5.77
C TRP A 30 7.51 16.58 5.05
N MET A 31 7.75 16.67 3.72
CA MET A 31 7.43 17.85 2.90
C MET A 31 5.93 18.15 2.85
N SER A 32 5.09 17.13 2.93
CA SER A 32 3.62 17.29 2.91
C SER A 32 3.02 17.52 4.30
N SER A 33 3.82 17.50 5.37
CA SER A 33 3.35 17.55 6.76
C SER A 33 2.38 16.41 7.10
N GLY A 34 2.76 15.18 6.74
CA GLY A 34 2.03 13.97 7.11
C GLY A 34 0.79 13.67 6.26
N ARG A 35 0.78 14.02 4.97
CA ARG A 35 -0.36 13.79 4.07
C ARG A 35 -0.16 12.66 3.06
N ILE A 36 0.98 11.95 3.12
CA ILE A 36 1.26 10.85 2.18
C ILE A 36 0.57 9.56 2.64
N THR A 37 0.04 8.83 1.68
CA THR A 37 -0.34 7.42 1.80
C THR A 37 0.42 6.64 0.73
N ALA A 38 1.10 5.58 1.11
CA ALA A 38 1.82 4.72 0.18
C ALA A 38 0.94 3.56 -0.27
N THR A 39 0.50 3.56 -1.52
CA THR A 39 -0.22 2.41 -2.08
C THR A 39 0.70 1.59 -2.96
N PHE A 40 0.84 0.32 -2.60
CA PHE A 40 1.70 -0.64 -3.28
C PHE A 40 0.91 -1.76 -3.95
N GLY A 41 1.41 -2.19 -5.10
CA GLY A 41 1.02 -3.40 -5.79
C GLY A 41 2.22 -4.28 -6.09
N VAL A 42 1.97 -5.55 -6.47
CA VAL A 42 3.03 -6.49 -6.82
C VAL A 42 3.33 -6.54 -8.31
N GLY A 43 2.50 -5.88 -9.14
CA GLY A 43 2.60 -5.93 -10.60
C GLY A 43 2.00 -7.20 -11.22
N TRP A 44 1.57 -7.06 -12.47
CA TRP A 44 0.92 -8.14 -13.24
C TRP A 44 1.52 -8.33 -14.64
N LEU A 45 2.19 -7.31 -15.18
CA LEU A 45 2.76 -7.33 -16.53
C LEU A 45 4.19 -7.88 -16.50
N GLU A 46 4.35 -9.15 -16.84
CA GLU A 46 5.65 -9.85 -16.81
C GLU A 46 6.73 -9.14 -17.63
N LYS A 47 6.33 -8.52 -18.74
CA LYS A 47 7.26 -7.80 -19.62
C LYS A 47 7.99 -6.63 -18.94
N GLU A 48 7.36 -5.94 -17.99
CA GLU A 48 8.02 -4.89 -17.20
C GLU A 48 9.14 -5.48 -16.35
N PHE A 49 8.90 -6.65 -15.77
CA PHE A 49 9.88 -7.35 -14.94
C PHE A 49 11.07 -7.84 -15.76
N GLU A 50 10.82 -8.41 -16.96
CA GLU A 50 11.89 -8.80 -17.88
C GLU A 50 12.79 -7.62 -18.25
N ILE A 51 12.20 -6.48 -18.65
CA ILE A 51 12.94 -5.29 -19.06
C ILE A 51 13.83 -4.76 -17.92
N LEU A 52 13.33 -4.82 -16.69
CA LEU A 52 14.03 -4.34 -15.51
C LEU A 52 14.90 -5.41 -14.83
N GLY A 53 14.96 -6.63 -15.38
CA GLY A 53 15.76 -7.73 -14.85
C GLY A 53 15.29 -8.23 -13.48
N VAL A 54 14.00 -8.06 -13.16
CA VAL A 54 13.41 -8.48 -11.88
C VAL A 54 12.67 -9.81 -12.04
N PRO A 55 12.87 -10.82 -11.17
CA PRO A 55 12.24 -12.12 -11.30
C PRO A 55 10.73 -12.05 -11.04
N PHE A 56 9.92 -12.14 -12.09
CA PHE A 56 8.46 -12.01 -12.03
C PHE A 56 7.79 -12.98 -11.06
N HIS A 57 8.21 -14.24 -11.03
CA HIS A 57 7.60 -15.25 -10.16
C HIS A 57 7.95 -15.10 -8.68
N GLU A 58 8.93 -14.26 -8.34
CA GLU A 58 9.30 -13.95 -6.96
C GLU A 58 8.65 -12.66 -6.45
N ARG A 59 7.95 -11.89 -7.29
CA ARG A 59 7.42 -10.55 -6.97
C ARG A 59 6.61 -10.46 -5.69
N GLY A 60 5.85 -11.51 -5.36
CA GLY A 60 5.07 -11.56 -4.11
C GLY A 60 5.96 -11.63 -2.88
N ARG A 61 6.95 -12.55 -2.89
CA ARG A 61 7.92 -12.70 -1.79
C ARG A 61 8.82 -11.48 -1.64
N MET A 62 9.26 -10.91 -2.77
CA MET A 62 10.00 -9.65 -2.78
C MET A 62 9.20 -8.53 -2.14
N SER A 63 7.91 -8.39 -2.48
CA SER A 63 7.05 -7.36 -1.89
C SER A 63 6.89 -7.55 -0.38
N ASP A 64 6.71 -8.77 0.09
CA ASP A 64 6.58 -9.07 1.52
C ASP A 64 7.85 -8.67 2.30
N GLU A 65 9.00 -8.97 1.74
CA GLU A 65 10.30 -8.60 2.32
C GLU A 65 10.55 -7.09 2.25
N TYR A 66 10.26 -6.48 1.11
CA TYR A 66 10.44 -5.04 0.92
C TYR A 66 9.55 -4.21 1.84
N LEU A 67 8.29 -4.62 2.06
CA LEU A 67 7.42 -3.95 3.02
C LEU A 67 7.97 -4.03 4.44
N ALA A 68 8.47 -5.20 4.85
CA ALA A 68 9.09 -5.35 6.17
C ALA A 68 10.34 -4.48 6.31
N ALA A 69 11.22 -4.46 5.30
CA ALA A 69 12.42 -3.64 5.28
C ALA A 69 12.11 -2.12 5.30
N ILE A 70 11.09 -1.69 4.56
CA ILE A 70 10.63 -0.30 4.54
C ILE A 70 10.11 0.12 5.92
N ILE A 71 9.29 -0.71 6.57
CA ILE A 71 8.77 -0.43 7.91
C ILE A 71 9.91 -0.36 8.91
N GLU A 72 10.89 -1.27 8.82
CA GLU A 72 12.09 -1.25 9.67
C GLU A 72 12.83 0.09 9.54
N LEU A 73 13.08 0.56 8.32
CA LEU A 73 13.72 1.86 8.06
C LEU A 73 12.92 3.03 8.64
N TRP A 74 11.59 2.97 8.60
CA TRP A 74 10.74 4.07 9.06
C TRP A 74 10.56 4.13 10.56
N THR A 75 10.68 3.00 11.26
CA THR A 75 10.29 2.90 12.68
C THR A 75 11.48 2.80 13.63
N ASN A 76 12.58 2.19 13.22
CA ASN A 76 13.74 1.98 14.08
C ASN A 76 14.81 3.07 13.90
N GLU A 77 15.38 3.54 15.00
CA GLU A 77 16.48 4.54 14.98
C GLU A 77 17.76 3.95 14.39
N SER A 78 18.07 2.70 14.72
CA SER A 78 19.19 1.94 14.20
C SER A 78 18.66 0.74 13.42
N PRO A 79 18.19 0.93 12.17
CA PRO A 79 17.53 -0.11 11.43
C PRO A 79 18.49 -1.21 11.00
N VAL A 80 18.07 -2.46 11.26
CA VAL A 80 18.79 -3.68 10.84
C VAL A 80 17.81 -4.61 10.17
N PHE A 81 18.16 -5.08 8.99
CA PHE A 81 17.32 -6.03 8.25
C PHE A 81 18.18 -7.05 7.51
N GLN A 82 17.82 -8.32 7.64
CA GLN A 82 18.47 -9.43 6.95
C GLN A 82 17.43 -10.20 6.15
N GLY A 83 17.45 -10.04 4.83
CA GLY A 83 16.53 -10.67 3.91
C GLY A 83 17.25 -11.38 2.76
N LYS A 84 16.47 -12.02 1.90
CA LYS A 84 16.97 -12.64 0.67
C LYS A 84 17.25 -11.60 -0.42
N TYR A 85 16.44 -10.57 -0.51
CA TYR A 85 16.46 -9.58 -1.60
C TYR A 85 17.05 -8.24 -1.16
N VAL A 86 17.02 -7.93 0.12
CA VAL A 86 17.63 -6.74 0.70
C VAL A 86 18.15 -7.01 2.10
N SER A 87 19.32 -6.49 2.40
CA SER A 87 19.90 -6.53 3.73
C SER A 87 20.61 -5.20 4.01
N PHE A 88 20.53 -4.73 5.25
CA PHE A 88 21.25 -3.56 5.71
C PHE A 88 21.48 -3.61 7.21
N GLU A 89 22.59 -3.04 7.63
CA GLU A 89 22.98 -2.81 9.02
C GLU A 89 23.90 -1.60 9.09
N ASN A 90 24.07 -1.02 10.26
CA ASN A 90 24.94 0.14 10.45
C ASN A 90 24.60 1.33 9.54
N VAL A 91 23.32 1.55 9.28
CA VAL A 91 22.84 2.64 8.41
C VAL A 91 22.07 3.68 9.23
N ALA A 92 22.27 4.94 8.90
CA ALA A 92 21.43 6.03 9.36
C ALA A 92 20.36 6.32 8.30
N PHE A 93 19.09 6.30 8.72
CA PHE A 93 17.97 6.57 7.83
C PHE A 93 17.16 7.78 8.34
N GLU A 94 17.32 8.91 7.65
CA GLU A 94 16.63 10.17 7.94
C GLU A 94 16.18 10.86 6.62
N PRO A 95 15.06 11.64 6.63
CA PRO A 95 14.16 11.82 7.78
C PRO A 95 13.31 10.57 8.02
N LYS A 96 12.87 10.38 9.27
CA LYS A 96 11.78 9.44 9.57
C LYS A 96 10.45 10.05 9.11
N PRO A 97 9.44 9.25 8.77
CA PRO A 97 8.10 9.77 8.49
C PRO A 97 7.55 10.61 9.65
N VAL A 98 6.80 11.67 9.31
CA VAL A 98 6.08 12.50 10.29
C VAL A 98 4.95 11.69 10.92
N GLN A 99 4.24 10.92 10.13
CA GLN A 99 3.15 10.05 10.59
C GLN A 99 3.70 8.89 11.41
N LYS A 100 3.03 8.54 12.52
CA LYS A 100 3.47 7.50 13.46
C LYS A 100 2.45 6.36 13.54
N PRO A 101 2.91 5.10 13.68
CA PRO A 101 4.30 4.66 13.77
C PRO A 101 5.08 4.82 12.46
N HIS A 102 4.41 4.87 11.32
CA HIS A 102 4.90 5.15 9.96
C HIS A 102 3.76 5.72 9.12
N LEU A 103 4.04 6.16 7.91
CA LEU A 103 2.98 6.61 7.00
C LEU A 103 2.03 5.43 6.63
N PRO A 104 0.75 5.71 6.36
CA PRO A 104 -0.21 4.67 6.01
C PRO A 104 0.22 3.90 4.76
N ILE A 105 0.15 2.58 4.86
CA ILE A 105 0.39 1.67 3.74
C ILE A 105 -0.96 1.13 3.26
N TRP A 106 -1.21 1.20 1.97
CA TRP A 106 -2.32 0.56 1.32
C TRP A 106 -1.84 -0.51 0.35
N MET A 107 -2.59 -1.58 0.23
CA MET A 107 -2.26 -2.67 -0.70
C MET A 107 -3.29 -2.78 -1.80
N GLY A 108 -2.82 -2.78 -3.04
CA GLY A 108 -3.64 -3.06 -4.21
C GLY A 108 -3.69 -4.53 -4.58
N GLY A 109 -4.81 -4.95 -5.20
CA GLY A 109 -4.99 -6.27 -5.78
C GLY A 109 -6.08 -7.11 -5.12
N ASP A 110 -6.55 -8.12 -5.86
CA ASP A 110 -7.77 -8.90 -5.54
C ASP A 110 -7.50 -10.36 -5.20
N SER A 111 -6.26 -10.84 -5.42
CA SER A 111 -5.90 -12.23 -5.09
C SER A 111 -5.82 -12.44 -3.58
N ASP A 112 -6.10 -13.66 -3.13
CA ASP A 112 -5.97 -14.01 -1.71
C ASP A 112 -4.57 -13.71 -1.15
N ALA A 113 -3.53 -13.81 -1.97
CA ALA A 113 -2.18 -13.43 -1.58
C ALA A 113 -2.05 -11.92 -1.33
N ALA A 114 -2.68 -11.09 -2.18
CA ALA A 114 -2.74 -9.64 -1.99
C ALA A 114 -3.53 -9.28 -0.74
N LEU A 115 -4.67 -9.94 -0.50
CA LEU A 115 -5.49 -9.70 0.69
C LEU A 115 -4.79 -10.14 1.99
N ARG A 116 -4.05 -11.26 1.97
CA ARG A 116 -3.20 -11.67 3.11
C ARG A 116 -2.08 -10.67 3.38
N ARG A 117 -1.50 -10.08 2.33
CA ARG A 117 -0.50 -9.01 2.46
C ARG A 117 -1.12 -7.74 3.04
N ALA A 118 -2.32 -7.36 2.60
CA ALA A 118 -3.07 -6.26 3.17
C ALA A 118 -3.31 -6.47 4.67
N ALA A 119 -3.75 -7.66 5.07
CA ALA A 119 -3.95 -8.00 6.48
C ALA A 119 -2.69 -7.86 7.33
N ARG A 120 -1.53 -8.14 6.75
CA ARG A 120 -0.24 -8.11 7.48
C ARG A 120 0.35 -6.71 7.62
N PHE A 121 0.23 -5.89 6.58
CA PHE A 121 1.03 -4.66 6.47
C PHE A 121 0.21 -3.39 6.30
N ALA A 122 -1.06 -3.48 5.90
CA ALA A 122 -1.78 -2.32 5.41
C ALA A 122 -2.86 -1.82 6.37
N SER A 123 -3.09 -0.51 6.35
CA SER A 123 -4.26 0.14 6.92
C SER A 123 -5.37 0.38 5.88
N GLY A 124 -5.10 0.08 4.61
CA GLY A 124 -6.07 0.22 3.54
C GLY A 124 -5.89 -0.79 2.41
N TRP A 125 -6.99 -1.03 1.71
CA TRP A 125 -7.03 -1.93 0.57
C TRP A 125 -7.62 -1.23 -0.66
N TRP A 126 -6.98 -1.43 -1.81
CA TRP A 126 -7.46 -0.94 -3.10
C TRP A 126 -7.80 -2.12 -4.01
N PRO A 127 -9.08 -2.50 -4.11
CA PRO A 127 -9.55 -3.48 -5.09
C PRO A 127 -9.35 -2.97 -6.51
N PHE A 128 -8.97 -3.86 -7.42
CA PHE A 128 -8.77 -3.54 -8.82
C PHE A 128 -9.91 -4.05 -9.72
N LEU A 129 -10.28 -5.33 -9.55
CA LEU A 129 -11.32 -5.99 -10.33
C LEU A 129 -12.48 -6.53 -9.48
N THR A 130 -12.41 -6.40 -8.16
CA THR A 130 -13.46 -6.86 -7.24
C THR A 130 -14.74 -6.10 -7.51
N LYS A 131 -15.84 -6.80 -7.70
CA LYS A 131 -17.15 -6.17 -7.91
C LYS A 131 -17.68 -5.57 -6.60
N PRO A 132 -18.52 -4.50 -6.66
CA PRO A 132 -19.04 -3.86 -5.46
C PRO A 132 -19.71 -4.81 -4.47
N GLN A 133 -20.49 -5.79 -4.95
CA GLN A 133 -21.17 -6.78 -4.13
C GLN A 133 -20.23 -7.72 -3.39
N ASP A 134 -18.99 -7.90 -3.86
CA ASP A 134 -18.01 -8.83 -3.30
C ASP A 134 -17.08 -8.16 -2.27
N ILE A 135 -17.09 -6.83 -2.19
CA ILE A 135 -16.19 -6.04 -1.33
C ILE A 135 -16.32 -6.46 0.14
N GLY A 136 -17.56 -6.61 0.64
CA GLY A 136 -17.78 -7.03 2.02
C GLY A 136 -17.15 -8.37 2.36
N ALA A 137 -17.26 -9.37 1.47
CA ALA A 137 -16.63 -10.68 1.65
C ALA A 137 -15.10 -10.58 1.64
N ARG A 138 -14.54 -9.74 0.80
CA ARG A 138 -13.07 -9.52 0.73
C ARG A 138 -12.55 -8.81 1.98
N ILE A 139 -13.26 -7.82 2.50
CA ILE A 139 -12.93 -7.17 3.78
C ILE A 139 -12.99 -8.20 4.92
N ALA A 140 -14.03 -9.02 4.98
CA ALA A 140 -14.15 -10.08 5.97
C ALA A 140 -12.97 -11.08 5.87
N PHE A 141 -12.55 -11.43 4.65
CA PHE A 141 -11.38 -12.27 4.43
C PHE A 141 -10.09 -11.63 4.96
N ILE A 142 -9.85 -10.33 4.69
CA ILE A 142 -8.68 -9.61 5.22
C ILE A 142 -8.68 -9.66 6.75
N LYS A 143 -9.82 -9.32 7.37
CA LYS A 143 -9.96 -9.26 8.83
C LYS A 143 -9.88 -10.63 9.52
N SER A 144 -10.19 -11.71 8.82
CA SER A 144 -10.08 -13.08 9.35
C SER A 144 -8.65 -13.64 9.36
N GLN A 145 -7.69 -12.95 8.74
CA GLN A 145 -6.32 -13.46 8.68
C GLN A 145 -5.63 -13.37 10.05
N PRO A 146 -4.83 -14.37 10.47
CA PRO A 146 -4.10 -14.35 11.74
C PRO A 146 -3.14 -13.16 11.90
N THR A 147 -2.73 -12.56 10.78
CA THR A 147 -1.83 -11.41 10.75
C THR A 147 -2.55 -10.07 10.90
N TRP A 148 -3.89 -10.06 10.87
CA TRP A 148 -4.68 -8.85 11.06
C TRP A 148 -4.58 -8.36 12.50
N LYS A 149 -4.06 -7.15 12.69
CA LYS A 149 -3.84 -6.55 14.02
C LYS A 149 -5.07 -5.81 14.58
N GLY A 150 -6.19 -5.88 13.88
CA GLY A 150 -7.39 -5.11 14.25
C GLY A 150 -7.35 -3.67 13.72
N GLY A 151 -8.36 -2.90 14.08
CA GLY A 151 -8.50 -1.50 13.68
C GLY A 151 -9.35 -1.28 12.42
N ALA A 152 -9.39 -0.03 11.95
CA ALA A 152 -10.08 0.34 10.74
C ALA A 152 -9.27 -0.10 9.51
N LEU A 153 -9.97 -0.61 8.49
CA LEU A 153 -9.44 -0.86 7.15
C LEU A 153 -10.08 0.16 6.21
N GLU A 154 -9.29 1.10 5.70
CA GLU A 154 -9.76 1.99 4.65
C GLU A 154 -9.85 1.23 3.32
N VAL A 155 -10.92 1.47 2.55
CA VAL A 155 -11.08 0.86 1.23
C VAL A 155 -11.30 1.96 0.21
N MET A 156 -10.41 2.05 -0.79
CA MET A 156 -10.61 2.93 -1.92
C MET A 156 -11.15 2.13 -3.09
N TYR A 157 -12.38 2.42 -3.47
CA TYR A 157 -13.01 1.82 -4.64
C TYR A 157 -13.07 2.83 -5.77
N GLY A 158 -12.34 2.56 -6.84
CA GLY A 158 -12.38 3.34 -8.07
C GLY A 158 -13.35 2.72 -9.07
N LEU A 159 -14.37 3.44 -9.49
CA LEU A 159 -15.17 3.06 -10.65
C LEU A 159 -14.38 3.45 -11.91
N ALA A 160 -13.96 2.44 -12.68
CA ALA A 160 -13.43 2.68 -14.01
C ALA A 160 -14.60 3.10 -14.92
N THR A 161 -14.79 4.42 -15.06
CA THR A 161 -15.80 4.94 -15.97
C THR A 161 -15.11 5.63 -17.13
N SER A 162 -15.70 5.54 -18.30
CA SER A 162 -15.27 6.27 -19.49
C SER A 162 -15.68 7.75 -19.46
N ARG A 163 -16.32 8.21 -18.39
CA ARG A 163 -16.82 9.57 -18.25
C ARG A 163 -15.87 10.43 -17.43
N VAL A 164 -15.46 11.54 -17.97
CA VAL A 164 -14.71 12.58 -17.26
C VAL A 164 -15.60 13.16 -16.17
N GLY A 165 -15.14 13.09 -14.90
CA GLY A 165 -15.83 13.69 -13.77
C GLY A 165 -16.39 12.72 -12.72
N GLU A 166 -16.29 11.43 -12.91
CA GLU A 166 -16.69 10.46 -11.88
C GLU A 166 -15.53 10.19 -10.91
N GLY A 167 -15.71 10.61 -9.66
CA GLY A 167 -14.67 10.57 -8.65
C GLY A 167 -14.47 9.20 -7.99
N HIS A 168 -13.38 9.05 -7.28
CA HIS A 168 -13.12 7.91 -6.40
C HIS A 168 -13.98 8.01 -5.14
N VAL A 169 -14.60 6.90 -4.76
CA VAL A 169 -15.34 6.79 -3.50
C VAL A 169 -14.45 6.07 -2.48
N VAL A 170 -14.18 6.73 -1.37
CA VAL A 170 -13.59 6.07 -0.19
C VAL A 170 -14.74 5.54 0.65
N VAL A 171 -14.79 4.22 0.80
CA VAL A 171 -15.76 3.55 1.67
C VAL A 171 -15.02 3.09 2.91
N ASP A 172 -15.36 3.63 4.07
CA ASP A 172 -14.91 3.05 5.32
C ASP A 172 -15.81 1.85 5.70
N ASP A 173 -15.32 0.99 6.55
CA ASP A 173 -16.01 -0.25 6.90
C ASP A 173 -17.23 -0.05 7.84
N GLN A 174 -17.45 1.17 8.30
CA GLN A 174 -18.60 1.52 9.15
C GLN A 174 -19.83 1.97 8.34
N SER A 175 -19.64 2.28 7.06
CA SER A 175 -20.74 2.71 6.18
C SER A 175 -21.16 1.61 5.21
N THR A 176 -21.78 0.55 5.69
CA THR A 176 -22.39 -0.47 4.82
C THR A 176 -23.60 0.02 4.02
N ASN A 177 -23.96 1.30 4.08
CA ASN A 177 -25.21 1.80 3.50
C ASN A 177 -25.16 3.21 2.91
N ALA A 178 -24.09 3.64 2.22
CA ALA A 178 -24.19 4.92 1.52
C ALA A 178 -23.37 4.95 0.24
N LEU A 179 -23.95 4.46 -0.84
CA LEU A 179 -23.63 4.96 -2.17
C LEU A 179 -24.19 6.37 -2.29
N HIS A 180 -23.46 7.36 -1.83
CA HIS A 180 -23.79 8.75 -2.11
C HIS A 180 -23.18 9.15 -3.45
N HIS A 181 -23.99 9.06 -4.50
CA HIS A 181 -23.78 9.85 -5.70
C HIS A 181 -23.90 11.33 -5.33
N ARG A 182 -22.78 12.01 -5.19
CA ARG A 182 -22.79 13.47 -5.35
C ARG A 182 -22.45 13.76 -6.80
N GLN A 183 -23.48 14.10 -7.55
CA GLN A 183 -23.33 14.86 -8.79
C GLN A 183 -22.78 16.25 -8.40
N LEU A 184 -21.70 16.66 -9.01
CA LEU A 184 -21.28 18.04 -9.16
C LEU A 184 -21.60 18.50 -10.56
#